data_05c0993237c855741c46c51f4c64d01b
#
_entry.id   05c0993237c855741c46c51f4c64d01b
#
_cell.length_a   1.000
_cell.length_b   1.000
_cell.length_c   1.000
_cell.angle_alpha   90.00
_cell.angle_beta   90.00
_cell.angle_gamma   90.00
#
_symmetry.space_group_name_H-M   'P 1'
#
loop_
_entity.id
_entity.type
_entity.pdbx_description
1 polymer ?
#
loop_
_entity_poly.entity_id
_entity_poly.type
_entity_poly.pdbx_seq_one_letter_code
_entity_poly.pdbx_strand_id
1 'polypeptide(L)'
;LQLDVLAQVNDPRLVVCDTMNFWITGKPDRLREVLRRVDIVFMNDAEARQFCGTFSLLSAARQILELGPKAVIIKKGEHGALLFTPSGHFSAPSYLLEQVADPTGAGDSFAGGFIGYLAYTGDLSEPNLRKATVYGSVLASFDIEDFSLNRLRTLTPAEIAGRYAEFRQIAFFEAAE
;
A
#
# COMPACT_ATOMS: atom_id res chain seq x y z
N LEU A 1 8.84 -20.62 -2.27
CA LEU A 1 7.58 -20.42 -3.00
C LEU A 1 7.55 -19.06 -3.72
N GLN A 2 7.62 -17.88 -3.06
CA GLN A 2 7.58 -16.57 -3.72
C GLN A 2 8.71 -16.39 -4.76
N LEU A 3 9.93 -16.77 -4.41
CA LEU A 3 11.08 -16.74 -5.35
C LEU A 3 10.88 -17.69 -6.53
N ASP A 4 10.26 -18.85 -6.30
CA ASP A 4 9.98 -19.83 -7.35
C ASP A 4 8.88 -19.33 -8.29
N VAL A 5 7.90 -18.59 -7.76
CA VAL A 5 6.87 -17.93 -8.57
C VAL A 5 7.50 -16.81 -9.41
N LEU A 6 8.32 -15.95 -8.81
CA LEU A 6 9.02 -14.88 -9.53
C LEU A 6 9.91 -15.41 -10.66
N ALA A 7 10.53 -16.58 -10.47
CA ALA A 7 11.37 -17.20 -11.50
C ALA A 7 10.59 -17.72 -12.72
N GLN A 8 9.26 -17.86 -12.61
CA GLN A 8 8.38 -18.35 -13.69
C GLN A 8 7.75 -17.21 -14.49
N VAL A 9 7.83 -15.97 -14.01
CA VAL A 9 7.24 -14.81 -14.69
C VAL A 9 8.29 -14.19 -15.60
N ASN A 10 7.96 -14.10 -16.89
CA ASN A 10 8.83 -13.50 -17.90
C ASN A 10 8.46 -12.03 -18.09
N ASP A 11 9.44 -11.15 -17.96
CA ASP A 11 9.37 -9.71 -18.20
C ASP A 11 8.16 -9.00 -17.53
N PRO A 12 8.02 -9.11 -16.21
CA PRO A 12 6.94 -8.44 -15.51
C PRO A 12 7.13 -6.92 -15.57
N ARG A 13 6.08 -6.19 -15.93
CA ARG A 13 6.11 -4.72 -15.96
C ARG A 13 6.24 -4.10 -14.57
N LEU A 14 5.71 -4.77 -13.56
CA LEU A 14 5.74 -4.36 -12.15
C LEU A 14 5.66 -5.60 -11.26
N VAL A 15 6.53 -5.69 -10.29
CA VAL A 15 6.50 -6.73 -9.26
C VAL A 15 6.23 -6.09 -7.91
N VAL A 16 5.17 -6.54 -7.25
CA VAL A 16 4.74 -6.01 -5.96
C VAL A 16 4.71 -7.14 -4.93
N CYS A 17 5.11 -6.86 -3.71
CA CYS A 17 5.06 -7.81 -2.59
C CYS A 17 4.36 -7.18 -1.40
N ASP A 18 3.39 -7.87 -0.81
CA ASP A 18 2.92 -7.59 0.55
C ASP A 18 3.59 -8.54 1.53
N THR A 19 3.70 -8.15 2.78
CA THR A 19 4.38 -8.91 3.82
C THR A 19 3.41 -9.36 4.92
N MET A 20 3.87 -10.28 5.76
CA MET A 20 3.18 -10.65 6.99
C MET A 20 4.18 -11.08 8.06
N ASN A 21 3.78 -10.94 9.32
CA ASN A 21 4.60 -11.22 10.50
C ASN A 21 5.24 -12.62 10.48
N PHE A 22 4.54 -13.62 9.93
CA PHE A 22 5.06 -14.99 9.83
C PHE A 22 6.38 -15.05 9.06
N TRP A 23 6.48 -14.33 7.94
CA TRP A 23 7.69 -14.29 7.11
C TRP A 23 8.79 -13.46 7.75
N ILE A 24 8.42 -12.34 8.38
CA ILE A 24 9.36 -11.44 9.06
C ILE A 24 10.04 -12.16 10.22
N THR A 25 9.28 -12.93 11.01
CA THR A 25 9.80 -13.65 12.16
C THR A 25 10.48 -14.98 11.76
N GLY A 26 9.82 -15.75 10.89
CA GLY A 26 10.22 -17.14 10.62
C GLY A 26 11.25 -17.30 9.50
N LYS A 27 11.31 -16.34 8.55
CA LYS A 27 12.15 -16.43 7.34
C LYS A 27 12.72 -15.07 6.90
N PRO A 28 13.33 -14.28 7.79
CA PRO A 28 13.73 -12.90 7.48
C PRO A 28 14.72 -12.80 6.30
N ASP A 29 15.68 -13.73 6.20
CA ASP A 29 16.67 -13.69 5.12
C ASP A 29 16.03 -14.01 3.75
N ARG A 30 15.09 -14.96 3.72
CA ARG A 30 14.33 -15.27 2.51
C ARG A 30 13.43 -14.10 2.11
N LEU A 31 12.84 -13.41 3.06
CA LEU A 31 12.09 -12.18 2.78
C LEU A 31 13.01 -11.10 2.19
N ARG A 32 14.22 -10.90 2.72
CA ARG A 32 15.21 -9.99 2.13
C ARG A 32 15.55 -10.35 0.69
N GLU A 33 15.68 -11.64 0.36
CA GLU A 33 15.90 -12.09 -1.00
C GLU A 33 14.74 -11.75 -1.94
N VAL A 34 13.49 -11.88 -1.46
CA VAL A 34 12.30 -11.47 -2.22
C VAL A 34 12.29 -9.97 -2.44
N LEU A 35 12.53 -9.18 -1.39
CA LEU A 35 12.49 -7.71 -1.46
C LEU A 35 13.52 -7.15 -2.45
N ARG A 36 14.66 -7.81 -2.66
CA ARG A 36 15.63 -7.42 -3.69
C ARG A 36 15.17 -7.62 -5.13
N ARG A 37 14.04 -8.31 -5.34
CA ARG A 37 13.51 -8.68 -6.66
C ARG A 37 12.17 -8.06 -6.98
N VAL A 38 11.66 -7.20 -6.11
CA VAL A 38 10.38 -6.54 -6.29
C VAL A 38 10.56 -5.04 -6.47
N ASP A 39 9.63 -4.42 -7.19
CA ASP A 39 9.65 -2.97 -7.42
C ASP A 39 8.99 -2.20 -6.28
N ILE A 40 7.91 -2.74 -5.71
CA ILE A 40 7.11 -2.09 -4.67
C ILE A 40 6.83 -3.06 -3.53
N VAL A 41 6.97 -2.57 -2.30
CA VAL A 41 6.69 -3.34 -1.07
C VAL A 41 5.57 -2.69 -0.28
N PHE A 42 4.60 -3.51 0.16
CA PHE A 42 3.62 -3.14 1.17
C PHE A 42 3.98 -3.77 2.50
N MET A 43 3.85 -3.00 3.56
CA MET A 43 3.96 -3.45 4.95
C MET A 43 2.97 -2.67 5.81
N ASN A 44 2.53 -3.23 6.92
CA ASN A 44 1.96 -2.40 7.97
C ASN A 44 3.09 -1.77 8.82
N ASP A 45 2.75 -0.81 9.66
CA ASP A 45 3.75 -0.07 10.45
C ASP A 45 4.46 -0.94 11.50
N ALA A 46 3.77 -1.91 12.09
CA ALA A 46 4.35 -2.87 13.02
C ALA A 46 5.34 -3.80 12.31
N GLU A 47 4.98 -4.30 11.12
CA GLU A 47 5.84 -5.12 10.28
C GLU A 47 7.11 -4.38 9.86
N ALA A 48 6.98 -3.13 9.42
CA ALA A 48 8.12 -2.31 9.02
C ALA A 48 9.09 -2.07 10.19
N ARG A 49 8.55 -1.75 11.38
CA ARG A 49 9.35 -1.59 12.59
C ARG A 49 10.06 -2.87 13.00
N GLN A 50 9.33 -3.99 12.98
CA GLN A 50 9.87 -5.31 13.35
C GLN A 50 10.96 -5.77 12.38
N PHE A 51 10.72 -5.65 11.07
CA PHE A 51 11.66 -6.07 10.03
C PHE A 51 12.98 -5.31 10.07
N CYS A 52 12.90 -4.00 10.36
CA CYS A 52 14.06 -3.09 10.38
C CYS A 52 14.65 -2.85 11.77
N GLY A 53 14.03 -3.34 12.84
CA GLY A 53 14.50 -3.13 14.22
C GLY A 53 14.52 -1.66 14.64
N THR A 54 13.56 -0.84 14.17
CA THR A 54 13.51 0.60 14.45
C THR A 54 12.08 1.09 14.68
N PHE A 55 11.91 2.08 15.56
CA PHE A 55 10.62 2.75 15.77
C PHE A 55 10.31 3.80 14.69
N SER A 56 11.32 4.31 13.98
CA SER A 56 11.17 5.32 12.95
C SER A 56 10.74 4.71 11.64
N LEU A 57 9.52 5.02 11.16
CA LEU A 57 9.04 4.55 9.86
C LEU A 57 9.85 5.12 8.69
N LEU A 58 10.38 6.34 8.83
CA LEU A 58 11.29 6.90 7.83
C LEU A 58 12.59 6.10 7.74
N SER A 59 13.17 5.74 8.89
CA SER A 59 14.37 4.90 8.93
C SER A 59 14.09 3.50 8.38
N ALA A 60 12.96 2.89 8.74
CA ALA A 60 12.54 1.59 8.21
C ALA A 60 12.40 1.63 6.69
N ALA A 61 11.67 2.62 6.15
CA ALA A 61 11.47 2.76 4.72
C ALA A 61 12.79 2.93 3.95
N ARG A 62 13.74 3.72 4.47
CA ARG A 62 15.07 3.87 3.85
C ARG A 62 15.83 2.55 3.80
N GLN A 63 15.85 1.80 4.90
CA GLN A 63 16.51 0.48 4.94
C GLN A 63 15.86 -0.51 3.94
N ILE A 64 14.54 -0.44 3.75
CA ILE A 64 13.85 -1.31 2.79
C ILE A 64 14.17 -0.87 1.35
N LEU A 65 14.18 0.43 1.05
CA LEU A 65 14.57 0.95 -0.27
C LEU A 65 16.02 0.56 -0.64
N GLU A 66 16.93 0.55 0.33
CA GLU A 66 18.32 0.11 0.13
C GLU A 66 18.44 -1.38 -0.26
N LEU A 67 17.42 -2.20 0.00
CA LEU A 67 17.40 -3.59 -0.47
C LEU A 67 17.12 -3.71 -1.96
N GLY A 68 16.50 -2.71 -2.61
CA GLY A 68 16.23 -2.70 -4.04
C GLY A 68 14.89 -2.18 -4.51
N PRO A 69 13.81 -2.20 -3.71
CA PRO A 69 12.52 -1.66 -4.12
C PRO A 69 12.60 -0.19 -4.52
N LYS A 70 11.78 0.21 -5.50
CA LYS A 70 11.65 1.60 -5.97
C LYS A 70 10.68 2.41 -5.11
N ALA A 71 9.76 1.72 -4.45
CA ALA A 71 8.81 2.33 -3.53
C ALA A 71 8.46 1.39 -2.37
N VAL A 72 8.15 1.99 -1.21
CA VAL A 72 7.67 1.30 -0.01
C VAL A 72 6.40 1.99 0.44
N ILE A 73 5.33 1.22 0.62
CA ILE A 73 4.09 1.70 1.19
C ILE A 73 3.93 1.11 2.60
N ILE A 74 3.83 1.99 3.59
CA ILE A 74 3.58 1.62 4.98
C ILE A 74 2.13 1.95 5.34
N LYS A 75 1.32 0.92 5.51
CA LYS A 75 -0.09 1.00 5.91
C LYS A 75 -0.18 1.20 7.43
N LYS A 76 -1.01 2.14 7.89
CA LYS A 76 -1.12 2.52 9.31
C LYS A 76 -2.55 2.46 9.84
N GLY A 77 -3.39 1.63 9.23
CA GLY A 77 -4.80 1.49 9.59
C GLY A 77 -5.53 2.84 9.55
N GLU A 78 -6.18 3.21 10.63
CA GLU A 78 -6.93 4.47 10.77
C GLU A 78 -6.09 5.74 10.62
N HIS A 79 -4.75 5.62 10.63
CA HIS A 79 -3.83 6.74 10.42
C HIS A 79 -3.35 6.86 8.96
N GLY A 80 -3.99 6.14 8.03
CA GLY A 80 -3.71 6.22 6.60
C GLY A 80 -2.48 5.42 6.15
N ALA A 81 -1.80 5.89 5.11
CA ALA A 81 -0.65 5.23 4.52
C ALA A 81 0.46 6.22 4.15
N LEU A 82 1.69 5.75 4.22
CA LEU A 82 2.89 6.47 3.79
C LEU A 82 3.48 5.79 2.57
N LEU A 83 3.69 6.54 1.51
CA LEU A 83 4.48 6.15 0.35
C LEU A 83 5.87 6.76 0.48
N PHE A 84 6.91 5.94 0.37
CA PHE A 84 8.30 6.36 0.32
C PHE A 84 8.93 5.98 -1.01
N THR A 85 9.67 6.91 -1.60
CA THR A 85 10.49 6.73 -2.79
C THR A 85 11.88 7.31 -2.54
N PRO A 86 12.89 7.07 -3.39
CA PRO A 86 14.19 7.75 -3.26
C PRO A 86 14.12 9.27 -3.28
N SER A 87 13.10 9.86 -3.93
CA SER A 87 12.90 11.31 -4.04
C SER A 87 12.22 11.94 -2.82
N GLY A 88 11.52 11.15 -1.99
CA GLY A 88 10.82 11.66 -0.83
C GLY A 88 9.71 10.77 -0.30
N HIS A 89 8.73 11.38 0.32
CA HIS A 89 7.57 10.66 0.85
C HIS A 89 6.27 11.43 0.59
N PHE A 90 5.17 10.66 0.60
CA PHE A 90 3.81 11.17 0.52
C PHE A 90 2.97 10.51 1.62
N SER A 91 2.09 11.29 2.25
CA SER A 91 1.15 10.81 3.26
C SER A 91 -0.26 10.88 2.70
N ALA A 92 -0.91 9.72 2.57
CA ALA A 92 -2.34 9.63 2.32
C ALA A 92 -3.08 9.52 3.67
N PRO A 93 -4.14 10.30 3.90
CA PRO A 93 -4.98 10.12 5.08
C PRO A 93 -5.73 8.78 5.01
N SER A 94 -6.36 8.37 6.10
CA SER A 94 -7.41 7.36 6.06
C SER A 94 -8.77 8.00 5.76
N TYR A 95 -9.73 7.19 5.33
CA TYR A 95 -11.14 7.54 5.35
C TYR A 95 -11.72 7.09 6.68
N LEU A 96 -12.16 8.04 7.50
CA LEU A 96 -12.69 7.74 8.82
C LEU A 96 -14.14 7.28 8.71
N LEU A 97 -14.42 6.09 9.20
CA LEU A 97 -15.78 5.54 9.32
C LEU A 97 -16.19 5.55 10.79
N GLU A 98 -17.45 5.85 11.04
CA GLU A 98 -18.02 5.76 12.41
C GLU A 98 -18.10 4.30 12.91
N GLN A 99 -18.31 3.36 11.99
CA GLN A 99 -18.39 1.94 12.27
C GLN A 99 -17.56 1.15 11.27
N VAL A 100 -16.78 0.22 11.78
CA VAL A 100 -16.02 -0.76 11.01
C VAL A 100 -16.65 -2.12 11.25
N ALA A 101 -17.12 -2.76 10.18
CA ALA A 101 -17.77 -4.07 10.27
C ALA A 101 -16.74 -5.20 10.37
N ASP A 102 -15.77 -5.22 9.47
CA ASP A 102 -14.71 -6.23 9.43
C ASP A 102 -13.43 -5.64 8.82
N PRO A 103 -12.33 -5.51 9.58
CA PRO A 103 -11.06 -5.00 9.05
C PRO A 103 -10.25 -6.04 8.28
N THR A 104 -10.72 -7.29 8.22
CA THR A 104 -10.03 -8.39 7.53
C THR A 104 -10.04 -8.16 6.03
N GLY A 105 -8.86 -8.20 5.40
CA GLY A 105 -8.75 -7.98 3.95
C GLY A 105 -8.49 -6.52 3.54
N ALA A 106 -8.59 -5.56 4.47
CA ALA A 106 -8.32 -4.14 4.17
C ALA A 106 -6.93 -3.92 3.54
N GLY A 107 -5.92 -4.65 4.01
CA GLY A 107 -4.57 -4.63 3.44
C GLY A 107 -4.52 -5.13 2.00
N ASP A 108 -5.20 -6.24 1.72
CA ASP A 108 -5.27 -6.84 0.38
C ASP A 108 -6.07 -5.95 -0.58
N SER A 109 -7.18 -5.38 -0.09
CA SER A 109 -8.01 -4.42 -0.83
C SER A 109 -7.26 -3.13 -1.13
N PHE A 110 -6.43 -2.65 -0.20
CA PHE A 110 -5.50 -1.55 -0.45
C PHE A 110 -4.54 -1.88 -1.59
N ALA A 111 -3.87 -3.03 -1.52
CA ALA A 111 -2.92 -3.47 -2.54
C ALA A 111 -3.63 -3.63 -3.90
N GLY A 112 -4.83 -4.22 -3.91
CA GLY A 112 -5.66 -4.37 -5.10
C GLY A 112 -6.03 -3.04 -5.74
N GLY A 113 -6.47 -2.05 -4.95
CA GLY A 113 -6.79 -0.69 -5.41
C GLY A 113 -5.58 0.04 -5.98
N PHE A 114 -4.45 -0.05 -5.29
CA PHE A 114 -3.18 0.53 -5.72
C PHE A 114 -2.71 -0.05 -7.06
N ILE A 115 -2.60 -1.39 -7.15
CA ILE A 115 -2.11 -2.08 -8.34
C ILE A 115 -3.11 -1.92 -9.49
N GLY A 116 -4.40 -2.03 -9.21
CA GLY A 116 -5.47 -1.86 -10.20
C GLY A 116 -5.43 -0.48 -10.86
N TYR A 117 -5.22 0.58 -10.08
CA TYR A 117 -5.08 1.93 -10.63
C TYR A 117 -3.81 2.07 -11.48
N LEU A 118 -2.67 1.54 -11.06
CA LEU A 118 -1.44 1.56 -11.88
C LEU A 118 -1.62 0.77 -13.18
N ALA A 119 -2.28 -0.39 -13.13
CA ALA A 119 -2.57 -1.19 -14.31
C ALA A 119 -3.49 -0.45 -15.29
N TYR A 120 -4.52 0.23 -14.77
CA TYR A 120 -5.45 1.02 -15.57
C TYR A 120 -4.77 2.20 -16.29
N THR A 121 -3.91 2.94 -15.59
CA THR A 121 -3.24 4.12 -16.16
C THR A 121 -2.01 3.77 -16.99
N GLY A 122 -1.37 2.64 -16.70
CA GLY A 122 -0.10 2.26 -17.29
C GLY A 122 1.06 3.18 -16.95
N ASP A 123 0.90 4.09 -16.00
CA ASP A 123 1.88 5.09 -15.58
C ASP A 123 2.44 4.76 -14.19
N LEU A 124 3.78 4.62 -14.10
CA LEU A 124 4.52 4.35 -12.87
C LEU A 124 5.25 5.59 -12.32
N SER A 125 4.93 6.77 -12.83
CA SER A 125 5.51 8.03 -12.32
C SER A 125 5.16 8.27 -10.85
N GLU A 126 6.01 9.02 -10.15
CA GLU A 126 5.77 9.34 -8.73
C GLU A 126 4.43 10.06 -8.46
N PRO A 127 3.99 11.04 -9.27
CA PRO A 127 2.66 11.60 -9.10
C PRO A 127 1.54 10.55 -9.22
N ASN A 128 1.72 9.55 -10.08
CA ASN A 128 0.75 8.48 -10.26
C ASN A 128 0.81 7.44 -9.12
N LEU A 129 1.98 7.17 -8.56
CA LEU A 129 2.12 6.36 -7.34
C LEU A 129 1.38 6.98 -6.15
N ARG A 130 1.42 8.33 -6.01
CA ARG A 130 0.65 9.05 -4.98
C ARG A 130 -0.86 8.87 -5.17
N LYS A 131 -1.36 8.99 -6.40
CA LYS A 131 -2.77 8.72 -6.72
C LYS A 131 -3.14 7.27 -6.44
N ALA A 132 -2.30 6.32 -6.85
CA ALA A 132 -2.49 4.89 -6.57
C ALA A 132 -2.57 4.61 -5.07
N THR A 133 -1.75 5.30 -4.23
CA THR A 133 -1.81 5.20 -2.77
C THR A 133 -3.18 5.62 -2.23
N VAL A 134 -3.74 6.72 -2.77
CA VAL A 134 -5.10 7.15 -2.41
C VAL A 134 -6.15 6.15 -2.89
N TYR A 135 -6.04 5.62 -4.13
CA TYR A 135 -6.95 4.56 -4.60
C TYR A 135 -6.90 3.30 -3.74
N GLY A 136 -5.71 2.92 -3.25
CA GLY A 136 -5.58 1.86 -2.25
C GLY A 136 -6.37 2.15 -0.98
N SER A 137 -6.25 3.37 -0.43
CA SER A 137 -6.99 3.80 0.75
C SER A 137 -8.51 3.82 0.49
N VAL A 138 -8.96 4.24 -0.71
CA VAL A 138 -10.37 4.23 -1.12
C VAL A 138 -10.93 2.81 -1.09
N LEU A 139 -10.26 1.84 -1.73
CA LEU A 139 -10.75 0.46 -1.79
C LEU A 139 -10.74 -0.20 -0.40
N ALA A 140 -9.68 0.01 0.38
CA ALA A 140 -9.61 -0.48 1.76
C ALA A 140 -10.74 0.09 2.64
N SER A 141 -11.11 1.37 2.45
CA SER A 141 -12.19 1.98 3.21
C SER A 141 -13.57 1.43 2.88
N PHE A 142 -13.80 0.97 1.66
CA PHE A 142 -15.03 0.27 1.29
C PHE A 142 -15.05 -1.17 1.82
N ASP A 143 -13.90 -1.85 1.80
CA ASP A 143 -13.81 -3.23 2.28
C ASP A 143 -14.29 -3.38 3.73
N ILE A 144 -13.89 -2.46 4.59
CA ILE A 144 -14.20 -2.50 6.03
C ILE A 144 -15.63 -2.08 6.39
N GLU A 145 -16.46 -1.67 5.42
CA GLU A 145 -17.89 -1.30 5.64
C GLU A 145 -18.81 -2.51 5.82
N ASP A 146 -18.39 -3.70 5.36
CA ASP A 146 -19.19 -4.91 5.43
C ASP A 146 -18.30 -6.14 5.66
N PHE A 147 -18.91 -7.27 5.96
CA PHE A 147 -18.19 -8.52 6.17
C PHE A 147 -17.58 -9.06 4.88
N SER A 148 -16.28 -9.36 4.89
CA SER A 148 -15.56 -9.96 3.77
C SER A 148 -15.68 -9.10 2.48
N LEU A 149 -15.90 -9.71 1.32
CA LEU A 149 -15.99 -9.03 0.04
C LEU A 149 -17.39 -8.48 -0.31
N ASN A 150 -18.34 -8.49 0.61
CA ASN A 150 -19.74 -8.13 0.31
C ASN A 150 -19.84 -6.72 -0.27
N ARG A 151 -19.20 -5.76 0.35
CA ARG A 151 -19.23 -4.37 -0.12
C ARG A 151 -18.51 -4.20 -1.47
N LEU A 152 -17.36 -4.81 -1.64
CA LEU A 152 -16.58 -4.71 -2.86
C LEU A 152 -17.29 -5.30 -4.09
N ARG A 153 -18.10 -6.34 -3.92
CA ARG A 153 -18.86 -6.96 -5.01
C ARG A 153 -19.93 -6.05 -5.62
N THR A 154 -20.42 -5.11 -4.87
CA THR A 154 -21.48 -4.18 -5.29
C THR A 154 -20.96 -2.79 -5.61
N LEU A 155 -19.65 -2.56 -5.44
CA LEU A 155 -19.01 -1.27 -5.59
C LEU A 155 -19.00 -0.83 -7.06
N THR A 156 -19.43 0.40 -7.29
CA THR A 156 -19.48 1.01 -8.61
C THR A 156 -18.31 1.97 -8.85
N PRO A 157 -17.92 2.20 -10.12
CA PRO A 157 -16.91 3.20 -10.45
C PRO A 157 -17.27 4.62 -9.97
N ALA A 158 -18.56 4.95 -9.95
CA ALA A 158 -19.03 6.27 -9.48
C ALA A 158 -18.79 6.47 -7.98
N GLU A 159 -19.01 5.43 -7.17
CA GLU A 159 -18.72 5.47 -5.72
C GLU A 159 -17.22 5.59 -5.45
N ILE A 160 -16.40 4.85 -6.20
CA ILE A 160 -14.93 4.95 -6.09
C ILE A 160 -14.48 6.38 -6.41
N ALA A 161 -14.97 6.97 -7.51
CA ALA A 161 -14.63 8.32 -7.92
C ALA A 161 -15.11 9.37 -6.90
N GLY A 162 -16.32 9.19 -6.33
CA GLY A 162 -16.87 10.05 -5.30
C GLY A 162 -15.99 10.05 -4.05
N ARG A 163 -15.65 8.87 -3.52
CA ARG A 163 -14.79 8.75 -2.33
C ARG A 163 -13.37 9.26 -2.59
N TYR A 164 -12.83 9.04 -3.78
CA TYR A 164 -11.55 9.64 -4.15
C TYR A 164 -11.58 11.17 -4.11
N ALA A 165 -12.68 11.78 -4.53
CA ALA A 165 -12.86 13.24 -4.44
C ALA A 165 -12.95 13.72 -2.99
N GLU A 166 -13.60 12.96 -2.10
CA GLU A 166 -13.65 13.24 -0.66
C GLU A 166 -12.25 13.18 -0.03
N PHE A 167 -11.42 12.18 -0.37
CA PHE A 167 -10.02 12.13 0.08
C PHE A 167 -9.24 13.39 -0.27
N ARG A 168 -9.48 13.95 -1.46
CA ARG A 168 -8.84 15.19 -1.88
C ARG A 168 -9.26 16.37 -1.00
N GLN A 169 -10.53 16.42 -0.57
CA GLN A 169 -11.01 17.46 0.35
C GLN A 169 -10.44 17.28 1.76
N ILE A 170 -10.39 16.04 2.26
CA ILE A 170 -9.83 15.72 3.59
C ILE A 170 -8.34 16.11 3.67
N ALA A 171 -7.59 15.96 2.57
CA ALA A 171 -6.16 16.27 2.52
C ALA A 171 -5.84 17.71 2.11
N PHE A 172 -6.86 18.52 1.77
CA PHE A 172 -6.67 19.88 1.31
C PHE A 172 -6.39 20.83 2.49
N PHE A 173 -5.50 21.79 2.26
CA PHE A 173 -5.26 22.93 3.13
C PHE A 173 -4.87 24.14 2.29
N GLU A 174 -5.15 25.32 2.77
CA GLU A 174 -4.91 26.58 2.07
C GLU A 174 -3.41 26.88 1.98
N ALA A 175 -3.02 27.54 0.90
CA ALA A 175 -1.67 28.08 0.79
C ALA A 175 -1.48 29.25 1.77
N ALA A 176 -0.30 29.37 2.37
CA ALA A 176 0.07 30.58 3.11
C ALA A 176 0.19 31.77 2.11
N GLU A 177 -0.36 32.93 2.50
CA GLU A 177 -0.19 34.18 1.76
C GLU A 177 1.27 34.67 1.81
#